data_2a22da9b475feb2f060405ad51f7ce1f
#
_entry.id   2a22da9b475feb2f060405ad51f7ce1f
#
_cell.length_a   1.000
_cell.length_b   1.000
_cell.length_c   1.000
_cell.angle_alpha   90.00
_cell.angle_beta   90.00
_cell.angle_gamma   90.00
#
_symmetry.space_group_name_H-M   'P 1'
#
loop_
_entity.id
_entity.type
_entity.pdbx_description
1 polymer ?
#
loop_
_entity_poly.entity_id
_entity_poly.type
_entity_poly.pdbx_seq_one_letter_code
_entity_poly.pdbx_strand_id
1 'polypeptide(L)'
;MTLEAVSFWVVAASLVASSLAVVLTPNLFHAVLYLAAALVATGVVFLLLDSPFLFAVQLLLYAGGVVTIAVFAIMLTERLVGESIRQTSRFVFNGAVLAAAVFVGLLGFLLQAGAVARPAATGDQLRDLGRALVGPFAAPLQLLGVLLVIALLGALYFARTED
;
A
#
# COMPACT_ATOMS: atom_id res chain seq x y z
N MET A 1 4.10 -19.67 23.17
CA MET A 1 4.00 -18.82 21.96
C MET A 1 5.25 -19.09 21.15
N THR A 2 5.13 -19.54 19.93
CA THR A 2 6.28 -19.73 19.04
C THR A 2 6.85 -18.37 18.66
N LEU A 3 8.15 -18.29 18.40
CA LEU A 3 8.83 -17.05 18.00
C LEU A 3 8.15 -16.38 16.80
N GLU A 4 7.65 -17.19 15.88
CA GLU A 4 6.90 -16.74 14.69
C GLU A 4 5.59 -16.02 15.06
N ALA A 5 4.84 -16.55 16.04
CA ALA A 5 3.61 -15.92 16.48
C ALA A 5 3.89 -14.55 17.16
N VAL A 6 4.96 -14.45 17.93
CA VAL A 6 5.36 -13.18 18.55
C VAL A 6 5.77 -12.18 17.48
N SER A 7 6.59 -12.60 16.51
CA SER A 7 7.01 -11.75 15.39
C SER A 7 5.81 -11.23 14.60
N PHE A 8 4.85 -12.10 14.31
CA PHE A 8 3.62 -11.72 13.60
C PHE A 8 2.82 -10.65 14.37
N TRP A 9 2.59 -10.84 15.68
CA TRP A 9 1.83 -9.88 16.46
C TRP A 9 2.53 -8.52 16.60
N VAL A 10 3.85 -8.51 16.73
CA VAL A 10 4.63 -7.26 16.78
C VAL A 10 4.52 -6.50 15.44
N VAL A 11 4.67 -7.20 14.32
CA VAL A 11 4.55 -6.59 12.98
C VAL A 11 3.13 -6.12 12.72
N ALA A 12 2.12 -6.92 13.07
CA ALA A 12 0.71 -6.54 12.93
C ALA A 12 0.35 -5.29 13.75
N ALA A 13 0.81 -5.24 15.00
CA ALA A 13 0.62 -4.06 15.87
C ALA A 13 1.31 -2.81 15.29
N SER A 14 2.54 -2.96 14.80
CA SER A 14 3.30 -1.90 14.14
C SER A 14 2.59 -1.39 12.88
N LEU A 15 2.03 -2.28 12.06
CA LEU A 15 1.28 -1.95 10.86
C LEU A 15 0.01 -1.16 11.20
N VAL A 16 -0.78 -1.63 12.17
CA VAL A 16 -2.00 -0.94 12.60
C VAL A 16 -1.67 0.43 13.20
N ALA A 17 -0.65 0.51 14.06
CA ALA A 17 -0.23 1.77 14.66
C ALA A 17 0.23 2.79 13.62
N SER A 18 1.07 2.38 12.67
CA SER A 18 1.53 3.26 11.58
C SER A 18 0.38 3.71 10.70
N SER A 19 -0.53 2.80 10.31
CA SER A 19 -1.69 3.13 9.48
C SER A 19 -2.65 4.10 10.18
N LEU A 20 -2.85 3.94 11.49
CA LEU A 20 -3.64 4.86 12.28
C LEU A 20 -2.95 6.24 12.39
N ALA A 21 -1.63 6.26 12.57
CA ALA A 21 -0.84 7.48 12.62
C ALA A 21 -0.91 8.28 11.31
N VAL A 22 -0.96 7.62 10.14
CA VAL A 22 -1.18 8.28 8.83
C VAL A 22 -2.45 9.10 8.85
N VAL A 23 -3.54 8.53 9.36
CA VAL A 23 -4.88 9.15 9.32
C VAL A 23 -5.02 10.26 10.38
N LEU A 24 -4.40 10.08 11.54
CA LEU A 24 -4.53 11.00 12.68
C LEU A 24 -3.57 12.20 12.61
N THR A 25 -2.50 12.11 11.84
CA THR A 25 -1.49 13.16 11.77
C THR A 25 -1.95 14.32 10.88
N PRO A 26 -2.00 15.54 11.38
CA PRO A 26 -2.40 16.73 10.61
C PRO A 26 -1.32 17.21 9.64
N ASN A 27 -0.07 16.82 9.83
CA ASN A 27 1.07 17.22 9.01
C ASN A 27 1.28 16.19 7.90
N LEU A 28 1.16 16.63 6.64
CA LEU A 28 1.29 15.79 5.44
C LEU A 28 2.65 15.10 5.36
N PHE A 29 3.73 15.79 5.70
CA PHE A 29 5.07 15.19 5.68
C PHE A 29 5.18 14.03 6.67
N HIS A 30 4.71 14.22 7.91
CA HIS A 30 4.70 13.14 8.90
C HIS A 30 3.75 12.00 8.49
N ALA A 31 2.60 12.32 7.87
CA ALA A 31 1.69 11.29 7.36
C ALA A 31 2.36 10.38 6.34
N VAL A 32 3.17 10.94 5.41
CA VAL A 32 3.91 10.12 4.43
C VAL A 32 5.03 9.30 5.08
N LEU A 33 5.67 9.81 6.13
CA LEU A 33 6.65 9.01 6.88
C LEU A 33 5.98 7.82 7.59
N TYR A 34 4.80 8.02 8.19
CA TYR A 34 4.02 6.90 8.76
C TYR A 34 3.51 5.95 7.68
N LEU A 35 3.14 6.47 6.51
CA LEU A 35 2.80 5.62 5.35
C LEU A 35 3.99 4.75 4.94
N ALA A 36 5.19 5.32 4.87
CA ALA A 36 6.42 4.56 4.59
C ALA A 36 6.62 3.44 5.61
N ALA A 37 6.45 3.74 6.91
CA ALA A 37 6.55 2.73 7.96
C ALA A 37 5.50 1.63 7.81
N ALA A 38 4.25 1.97 7.48
CA ALA A 38 3.18 1.00 7.22
C ALA A 38 3.50 0.11 6.01
N LEU A 39 4.04 0.68 4.93
CA LEU A 39 4.43 -0.07 3.73
C LEU A 39 5.61 -1.02 3.98
N VAL A 40 6.59 -0.60 4.79
CA VAL A 40 7.69 -1.47 5.22
C VAL A 40 7.15 -2.60 6.10
N ALA A 41 6.28 -2.30 7.06
CA ALA A 41 5.65 -3.32 7.91
C ALA A 41 4.83 -4.33 7.06
N THR A 42 4.11 -3.87 6.03
CA THR A 42 3.42 -4.74 5.06
C THR A 42 4.43 -5.65 4.34
N GLY A 43 5.58 -5.13 3.96
CA GLY A 43 6.66 -5.94 3.39
C GLY A 43 7.09 -7.06 4.34
N VAL A 44 7.32 -6.73 5.61
CA VAL A 44 7.70 -7.73 6.62
C VAL A 44 6.61 -8.81 6.78
N VAL A 45 5.31 -8.45 6.67
CA VAL A 45 4.23 -9.44 6.65
C VAL A 45 4.40 -10.41 5.47
N PHE A 46 4.75 -9.94 4.27
CA PHE A 46 5.02 -10.82 3.14
C PHE A 46 6.19 -11.76 3.41
N LEU A 47 7.22 -11.30 4.10
CA LEU A 47 8.35 -12.15 4.50
C LEU A 47 7.92 -13.24 5.48
N LEU A 48 7.08 -12.89 6.48
CA LEU A 48 6.52 -13.86 7.43
C LEU A 48 5.58 -14.88 6.75
N LEU A 49 5.06 -14.54 5.58
CA LEU A 49 4.23 -15.43 4.75
C LEU A 49 5.04 -16.24 3.71
N ASP A 50 6.36 -16.36 3.88
CA ASP A 50 7.27 -17.05 2.96
C ASP A 50 7.21 -16.55 1.51
N SER A 51 7.02 -15.24 1.33
CA SER A 51 6.91 -14.60 0.03
C SER A 51 8.01 -13.53 -0.18
N PRO A 52 9.29 -13.92 -0.26
CA PRO A 52 10.42 -12.99 -0.34
C PRO A 52 10.39 -12.12 -1.60
N PHE A 53 9.81 -12.60 -2.69
CA PHE A 53 9.63 -11.81 -3.91
C PHE A 53 8.65 -10.64 -3.66
N LEU A 54 7.50 -10.89 -3.02
CA LEU A 54 6.53 -9.82 -2.71
C LEU A 54 7.13 -8.83 -1.71
N PHE A 55 7.93 -9.28 -0.76
CA PHE A 55 8.68 -8.40 0.13
C PHE A 55 9.60 -7.45 -0.65
N ALA A 56 10.41 -7.98 -1.59
CA ALA A 56 11.29 -7.17 -2.40
C ALA A 56 10.53 -6.14 -3.26
N VAL A 57 9.44 -6.56 -3.91
CA VAL A 57 8.56 -5.69 -4.71
C VAL A 57 7.95 -4.60 -3.84
N GLN A 58 7.46 -4.94 -2.65
CA GLN A 58 6.87 -3.99 -1.71
C GLN A 58 7.88 -2.90 -1.29
N LEU A 59 9.11 -3.29 -0.99
CA LEU A 59 10.15 -2.33 -0.61
C LEU A 59 10.60 -1.46 -1.79
N LEU A 60 10.83 -2.06 -2.96
CA LEU A 60 11.36 -1.32 -4.10
C LEU A 60 10.32 -0.39 -4.74
N LEU A 61 9.11 -0.90 -5.00
CA LEU A 61 8.11 -0.12 -5.72
C LEU A 61 7.29 0.78 -4.80
N TYR A 62 6.84 0.27 -3.64
CA TYR A 62 5.96 1.05 -2.77
C TYR A 62 6.74 1.90 -1.76
N ALA A 63 7.62 1.31 -0.96
CA ALA A 63 8.38 2.09 0.01
C ALA A 63 9.47 2.95 -0.66
N GLY A 64 10.14 2.44 -1.67
CA GLY A 64 11.15 3.18 -2.44
C GLY A 64 10.55 4.14 -3.47
N GLY A 65 9.74 3.64 -4.40
CA GLY A 65 9.22 4.42 -5.52
C GLY A 65 8.10 5.37 -5.12
N VAL A 66 6.96 4.83 -4.67
CA VAL A 66 5.73 5.62 -4.43
C VAL A 66 5.94 6.62 -3.28
N VAL A 67 6.55 6.21 -2.16
CA VAL A 67 6.80 7.11 -1.03
C VAL A 67 7.75 8.23 -1.43
N THR A 68 8.80 7.93 -2.19
CA THR A 68 9.75 8.96 -2.65
C THR A 68 9.04 10.02 -3.50
N ILE A 69 8.22 9.60 -4.46
CA ILE A 69 7.43 10.53 -5.29
C ILE A 69 6.46 11.35 -4.42
N ALA A 70 5.79 10.71 -3.44
CA ALA A 70 4.87 11.39 -2.53
C ALA A 70 5.59 12.45 -1.67
N VAL A 71 6.77 12.13 -1.13
CA VAL A 71 7.59 13.08 -0.36
C VAL A 71 7.99 14.27 -1.23
N PHE A 72 8.47 14.03 -2.45
CA PHE A 72 8.81 15.12 -3.38
C PHE A 72 7.60 16.00 -3.71
N ALA A 73 6.46 15.38 -4.02
CA ALA A 73 5.24 16.12 -4.33
C ALA A 73 4.80 17.02 -3.16
N ILE A 74 4.86 16.51 -1.93
CA ILE A 74 4.49 17.28 -0.73
C ILE A 74 5.49 18.40 -0.49
N MET A 75 6.80 18.14 -0.56
CA MET A 75 7.82 19.17 -0.36
C MET A 75 7.71 20.32 -1.38
N LEU A 76 7.34 20.01 -2.63
CA LEU A 76 7.12 21.06 -3.64
C LEU A 76 5.83 21.84 -3.37
N THR A 77 4.78 21.17 -2.91
CA THR A 77 3.47 21.79 -2.65
C THR A 77 3.46 22.61 -1.36
N GLU A 78 4.07 22.16 -0.28
CA GLU A 78 4.14 22.90 1.00
C GLU A 78 4.88 24.23 0.86
N ARG A 79 5.84 24.36 -0.03
CA ARG A 79 6.54 25.62 -0.31
C ARG A 79 5.67 26.66 -1.02
N LEU A 80 4.61 26.22 -1.71
CA LEU A 80 3.70 27.08 -2.45
C LEU A 80 2.47 27.51 -1.63
N VAL A 81 2.12 26.73 -0.61
CA VAL A 81 0.94 26.97 0.24
C VAL A 81 1.42 27.24 1.67
N GLY A 82 1.79 28.48 1.93
CA GLY A 82 2.36 28.94 3.23
C GLY A 82 1.38 28.91 4.42
N GLU A 83 0.21 28.31 4.31
CA GLU A 83 -0.76 28.17 5.39
C GLU A 83 -1.20 26.71 5.55
N SER A 84 -1.09 26.19 6.77
CA SER A 84 -1.64 24.90 7.14
C SER A 84 -3.17 24.95 7.08
N ILE A 85 -3.74 24.51 5.97
CA ILE A 85 -5.19 24.37 5.83
C ILE A 85 -5.62 23.23 6.76
N ARG A 86 -6.28 23.55 7.87
CA ARG A 86 -6.96 22.58 8.72
C ARG A 86 -8.07 21.91 7.93
N GLN A 87 -7.77 20.78 7.32
CA GLN A 87 -8.77 19.95 6.67
C GLN A 87 -9.49 19.10 7.72
N THR A 88 -10.43 19.72 8.44
CA THR A 88 -11.34 18.96 9.29
C THR A 88 -12.55 18.58 8.46
N SER A 89 -12.63 17.30 8.08
CA SER A 89 -13.79 16.80 7.34
C SER A 89 -15.06 16.93 8.20
N ARG A 90 -16.09 17.55 7.64
CA ARG A 90 -17.40 17.68 8.27
C ARG A 90 -18.12 16.33 8.49
N PHE A 91 -17.65 15.28 7.81
CA PHE A 91 -18.25 13.95 7.80
C PHE A 91 -17.41 12.86 8.46
N VAL A 92 -16.54 13.22 9.41
CA VAL A 92 -15.70 12.25 10.12
C VAL A 92 -16.51 11.10 10.73
N PHE A 93 -17.66 11.43 11.31
CA PHE A 93 -18.55 10.43 11.92
C PHE A 93 -19.08 9.42 10.87
N ASN A 94 -19.59 9.91 9.74
CA ASN A 94 -20.09 9.04 8.67
C ASN A 94 -18.98 8.19 8.06
N GLY A 95 -17.76 8.75 7.90
CA GLY A 95 -16.60 8.00 7.46
C GLY A 95 -16.20 6.91 8.43
N ALA A 96 -16.20 7.21 9.73
CA ALA A 96 -15.89 6.21 10.77
C ALA A 96 -16.92 5.07 10.81
N VAL A 97 -18.21 5.38 10.68
CA VAL A 97 -19.27 4.35 10.63
C VAL A 97 -19.11 3.46 9.40
N LEU A 98 -18.85 4.05 8.22
CA LEU A 98 -18.63 3.27 7.00
C LEU A 98 -17.37 2.40 7.10
N ALA A 99 -16.28 2.95 7.61
CA ALA A 99 -15.04 2.19 7.81
C ALA A 99 -15.24 1.02 8.79
N ALA A 100 -15.95 1.24 9.89
CA ALA A 100 -16.31 0.20 10.85
C ALA A 100 -17.19 -0.88 10.21
N ALA A 101 -18.19 -0.50 9.42
CA ALA A 101 -19.06 -1.46 8.73
C ALA A 101 -18.27 -2.34 7.74
N VAL A 102 -17.36 -1.74 6.94
CA VAL A 102 -16.50 -2.48 6.03
C VAL A 102 -15.55 -3.40 6.80
N PHE A 103 -14.96 -2.91 7.89
CA PHE A 103 -14.05 -3.71 8.72
C PHE A 103 -14.75 -4.93 9.33
N VAL A 104 -15.94 -4.74 9.92
CA VAL A 104 -16.73 -5.82 10.50
C VAL A 104 -17.19 -6.81 9.43
N GLY A 105 -17.59 -6.32 8.24
CA GLY A 105 -17.97 -7.18 7.12
C GLY A 105 -16.82 -8.05 6.63
N LEU A 106 -15.63 -7.47 6.46
CA LEU A 106 -14.42 -8.21 6.08
C LEU A 106 -14.00 -9.22 7.16
N LEU A 107 -14.04 -8.81 8.42
CA LEU A 107 -13.72 -9.70 9.53
C LEU A 107 -14.69 -10.89 9.60
N GLY A 108 -16.00 -10.62 9.46
CA GLY A 108 -17.01 -11.66 9.42
C GLY A 108 -16.83 -12.63 8.26
N PHE A 109 -16.50 -12.11 7.08
CA PHE A 109 -16.16 -12.95 5.91
C PHE A 109 -14.93 -13.84 6.16
N LEU A 110 -13.86 -13.26 6.72
CA LEU A 110 -12.63 -14.02 7.03
C LEU A 110 -12.85 -15.11 8.07
N LEU A 111 -13.63 -14.82 9.11
CA LEU A 111 -13.96 -15.81 10.14
C LEU A 111 -14.83 -16.95 9.59
N GLN A 112 -15.69 -16.67 8.61
CA GLN A 112 -16.56 -17.66 7.99
C GLN A 112 -15.87 -18.47 6.88
N ALA A 113 -14.87 -17.88 6.20
CA ALA A 113 -14.13 -18.53 5.12
C ALA A 113 -13.29 -19.75 5.59
N GLY A 114 -13.06 -19.90 6.89
CA GLY A 114 -12.25 -20.97 7.46
C GLY A 114 -10.76 -20.86 7.07
N ALA A 115 -9.93 -21.68 7.69
CA ALA A 115 -8.53 -21.78 7.29
C ALA A 115 -8.46 -22.51 5.93
N VAL A 116 -8.26 -21.76 4.85
CA VAL A 116 -7.93 -22.37 3.56
C VAL A 116 -6.59 -23.07 3.72
N ALA A 117 -6.60 -24.40 3.62
CA ALA A 117 -5.38 -25.19 3.67
C ALA A 117 -4.46 -24.68 2.55
N ARG A 118 -3.31 -24.15 2.92
CA ARG A 118 -2.29 -23.76 1.94
C ARG A 118 -1.79 -25.02 1.25
N PRO A 119 -1.85 -25.12 -0.08
CA PRO A 119 -1.04 -26.09 -0.77
C PRO A 119 0.42 -25.78 -0.43
N ALA A 120 1.18 -26.77 -0.01
CA ALA A 120 2.62 -26.59 0.17
C ALA A 120 3.18 -26.03 -1.13
N ALA A 121 3.83 -24.87 -1.06
CA ALA A 121 4.46 -24.26 -2.21
C ALA A 121 5.67 -25.11 -2.60
N THR A 122 5.42 -26.14 -3.42
CA THR A 122 6.41 -27.01 -4.00
C THR A 122 6.76 -26.48 -5.38
N GLY A 123 7.76 -25.62 -5.47
CA GLY A 123 8.22 -25.11 -6.75
C GLY A 123 8.91 -23.76 -6.67
N ASP A 124 9.49 -23.35 -7.78
CA ASP A 124 10.10 -22.03 -7.96
C ASP A 124 9.00 -21.00 -8.24
N GLN A 125 8.38 -20.49 -7.16
CA GLN A 125 7.23 -19.57 -7.20
C GLN A 125 7.50 -18.36 -8.12
N LEU A 126 8.73 -17.88 -8.15
CA LEU A 126 9.13 -16.75 -8.99
C LEU A 126 9.06 -17.10 -10.48
N ARG A 127 9.50 -18.30 -10.83
CA ARG A 127 9.46 -18.80 -12.21
C ARG A 127 8.03 -19.03 -12.69
N ASP A 128 7.18 -19.57 -11.83
CA ASP A 128 5.77 -19.82 -12.14
C ASP A 128 5.00 -18.49 -12.27
N LEU A 129 5.29 -17.52 -11.44
CA LEU A 129 4.77 -16.16 -11.57
C LEU A 129 5.21 -15.52 -12.89
N GLY A 130 6.49 -15.62 -13.24
CA GLY A 130 7.02 -15.10 -14.51
C GLY A 130 6.34 -15.72 -15.72
N ARG A 131 6.14 -17.05 -15.72
CA ARG A 131 5.42 -17.76 -16.79
C ARG A 131 3.95 -17.34 -16.86
N ALA A 132 3.29 -17.17 -15.72
CA ALA A 132 1.90 -16.75 -15.68
C ALA A 132 1.73 -15.32 -16.25
N LEU A 133 2.63 -14.40 -15.93
CA LEU A 133 2.59 -13.03 -16.43
C LEU A 133 2.79 -12.94 -17.95
N VAL A 134 3.66 -13.78 -18.52
CA VAL A 134 3.91 -13.78 -19.98
C VAL A 134 2.93 -14.67 -20.74
N GLY A 135 2.25 -15.58 -20.05
CA GLY A 135 1.26 -16.51 -20.62
C GLY A 135 -0.18 -15.99 -20.45
N PRO A 136 -0.97 -16.60 -19.54
CA PRO A 136 -2.39 -16.28 -19.39
C PRO A 136 -2.68 -14.84 -18.96
N PHE A 137 -1.74 -14.17 -18.27
CA PHE A 137 -1.88 -12.79 -17.82
C PHE A 137 -1.12 -11.77 -18.70
N ALA A 138 -0.69 -12.14 -19.90
CA ALA A 138 0.01 -11.25 -20.82
C ALA A 138 -0.86 -10.04 -21.24
N ALA A 139 -2.15 -10.27 -21.52
CA ALA A 139 -3.06 -9.20 -21.92
C ALA A 139 -3.29 -8.16 -20.78
N PRO A 140 -3.61 -8.53 -19.53
CA PRO A 140 -3.61 -7.61 -18.40
C PRO A 140 -2.28 -6.86 -18.22
N LEU A 141 -1.14 -7.53 -18.37
CA LEU A 141 0.18 -6.90 -18.24
C LEU A 141 0.40 -5.83 -19.32
N GLN A 142 0.00 -6.10 -20.57
CA GLN A 142 0.08 -5.12 -21.64
C GLN A 142 -0.85 -3.92 -21.41
N LEU A 143 -2.06 -4.15 -20.90
CA LEU A 143 -2.98 -3.07 -20.54
C LEU A 143 -2.42 -2.16 -19.45
N LEU A 144 -1.71 -2.71 -18.45
CA LEU A 144 -0.99 -1.92 -17.45
C LEU A 144 0.11 -1.07 -18.08
N GLY A 145 0.83 -1.60 -19.08
CA GLY A 145 1.83 -0.84 -19.84
C GLY A 145 1.20 0.34 -20.60
N VAL A 146 0.08 0.11 -21.27
CA VAL A 146 -0.67 1.18 -21.96
C VAL A 146 -1.18 2.22 -20.96
N LEU A 147 -1.73 1.80 -19.82
CA LEU A 147 -2.16 2.69 -18.75
C LEU A 147 -1.01 3.59 -18.25
N LEU A 148 0.18 3.02 -18.07
CA LEU A 148 1.37 3.76 -17.68
C LEU A 148 1.72 4.86 -18.69
N VAL A 149 1.69 4.55 -19.99
CA VAL A 149 1.94 5.54 -21.07
C VAL A 149 0.89 6.65 -21.04
N ILE A 150 -0.38 6.30 -20.92
CA ILE A 150 -1.48 7.28 -20.86
C ILE A 150 -1.33 8.19 -19.62
N ALA A 151 -0.99 7.61 -18.47
CA ALA A 151 -0.76 8.38 -17.24
C ALA A 151 0.40 9.36 -17.39
N LEU A 152 1.49 8.93 -18.05
CA LEU A 152 2.67 9.75 -18.31
C LEU A 152 2.36 10.90 -19.26
N LEU A 153 1.63 10.63 -20.35
CA LEU A 153 1.16 11.65 -21.28
C LEU A 153 0.21 12.66 -20.60
N GLY A 154 -0.70 12.17 -19.75
CA GLY A 154 -1.58 13.02 -18.96
C GLY A 154 -0.80 13.94 -18.02
N ALA A 155 0.17 13.41 -17.27
CA ALA A 155 1.03 14.20 -16.41
C ALA A 155 1.82 15.27 -17.17
N LEU A 156 2.38 14.91 -18.34
CA LEU A 156 3.12 15.84 -19.19
C LEU A 156 2.19 16.93 -19.77
N TYR A 157 0.97 16.59 -20.15
CA TYR A 157 -0.01 17.53 -20.64
C TYR A 157 -0.34 18.60 -19.58
N PHE A 158 -0.63 18.18 -18.36
CA PHE A 158 -0.90 19.12 -17.26
C PHE A 158 0.33 19.96 -16.88
N ALA A 159 1.53 19.40 -16.92
CA ALA A 159 2.75 20.13 -16.61
C ALA A 159 3.07 21.23 -17.65
N ARG A 160 2.56 21.13 -18.89
CA ARG A 160 2.84 22.05 -19.98
C ARG A 160 1.88 23.27 -20.03
N THR A 161 0.84 23.32 -19.21
CA THR A 161 -0.29 24.27 -19.38
C THR A 161 -0.02 25.65 -18.79
N GLU A 162 1.21 26.10 -18.59
CA GLU A 162 1.52 27.47 -18.21
C GLU A 162 2.60 28.08 -19.10
N ASP A 163 2.16 28.55 -20.28
CA ASP A 163 2.79 29.63 -21.05
C ASP A 163 1.69 30.57 -21.61
#